data_b1c3d695e8e2cd075ed44cf03f3c66a1
#
_entry.id   b1c3d695e8e2cd075ed44cf03f3c66a1
#
_cell.length_a   1.000
_cell.length_b   1.000
_cell.length_c   1.000
_cell.angle_alpha   90.00
_cell.angle_beta   90.00
_cell.angle_gamma   90.00
#
_symmetry.space_group_name_H-M   'P 1'
#
loop_
_entity.id
_entity.type
_entity.pdbx_description
1 polymer ?
#
loop_
_entity_poly.entity_id
_entity_poly.type
_entity_poly.pdbx_seq_one_letter_code
_entity_poly.pdbx_strand_id
1 'polypeptide(L)'
;MSPETYALLVDDLDADLEYRSNLHRLNRGERRVLEDGSRLVLLPSNHMLGASQVALELPDGRRLGYSGDFGWPLEDVIQVDELVVDSTYGSPRSVRKYTQAEAEACLFVLVCERLRLGPVHIRAHRGTIERALTVLCGGVGAPILASRRLIREVDVYRRFGLTTCDVITLDSDDGQAALRQRSYVRLYSKGDVTGNEPMVGTSIACSAFMSGRDGHEDPLTMYSDSSYCVALSNHADFEETLSYVRATGAKRVVTDNTRNHGLELALAIKDRIAGVHAGPSTNRPGPRW
;
A
#
# COMPACT_ATOMS: atom_id res chain seq x y z
N MET A 1 -11.83 -1.19 13.99
CA MET A 1 -10.96 -1.60 12.87
C MET A 1 -11.59 -2.76 12.10
N SER A 2 -11.12 -3.05 10.87
CA SER A 2 -11.57 -4.23 10.12
C SER A 2 -11.06 -5.53 10.76
N PRO A 3 -11.72 -6.69 10.51
CA PRO A 3 -11.24 -8.00 10.96
C PRO A 3 -9.85 -8.34 10.41
N GLU A 4 -9.58 -7.95 9.18
CA GLU A 4 -8.28 -8.17 8.52
C GLU A 4 -7.16 -7.37 9.19
N THR A 5 -7.42 -6.08 9.52
CA THR A 5 -6.46 -5.25 10.27
C THR A 5 -6.19 -5.85 11.65
N TYR A 6 -7.23 -6.35 12.32
CA TYR A 6 -7.08 -7.03 13.61
C TYR A 6 -6.16 -8.26 13.48
N ALA A 7 -6.42 -9.10 12.46
CA ALA A 7 -5.62 -10.30 12.23
C ALA A 7 -4.14 -9.96 11.93
N LEU A 8 -3.87 -8.94 11.10
CA LEU A 8 -2.50 -8.47 10.84
C LEU A 8 -1.81 -7.96 12.11
N LEU A 9 -2.52 -7.25 12.98
CA LEU A 9 -1.94 -6.75 14.23
C LEU A 9 -1.61 -7.88 15.20
N VAL A 10 -2.49 -8.87 15.36
CA VAL A 10 -2.32 -9.96 16.32
C VAL A 10 -1.36 -11.02 15.79
N ASP A 11 -1.59 -11.51 14.55
CA ASP A 11 -0.90 -12.72 14.07
C ASP A 11 0.47 -12.41 13.45
N ASP A 12 0.66 -11.20 12.89
CA ASP A 12 1.95 -10.81 12.31
C ASP A 12 2.77 -9.89 13.23
N LEU A 13 2.13 -8.92 13.88
CA LEU A 13 2.82 -7.94 14.72
C LEU A 13 2.85 -8.31 16.21
N ASP A 14 2.30 -9.47 16.57
CA ASP A 14 2.23 -9.97 17.96
C ASP A 14 1.60 -8.91 18.92
N ALA A 15 0.62 -8.11 18.39
CA ALA A 15 -0.01 -7.08 19.19
C ALA A 15 -0.97 -7.68 20.23
N ASP A 16 -0.75 -7.35 21.49
CA ASP A 16 -1.63 -7.73 22.58
C ASP A 16 -2.89 -6.84 22.58
N LEU A 17 -3.95 -7.32 21.94
CA LEU A 17 -5.22 -6.63 21.83
C LEU A 17 -6.35 -7.28 22.67
N GLU A 18 -6.10 -8.41 23.31
CA GLU A 18 -7.13 -9.17 24.03
C GLU A 18 -7.71 -8.40 25.21
N TYR A 19 -6.90 -7.56 25.86
CA TYR A 19 -7.30 -6.75 27.03
C TYR A 19 -7.95 -5.40 26.65
N ARG A 20 -8.15 -5.12 25.35
CA ARG A 20 -8.74 -3.86 24.88
C ARG A 20 -10.26 -3.94 24.83
N SER A 21 -10.95 -3.50 25.88
CA SER A 21 -12.41 -3.48 25.95
C SER A 21 -13.07 -2.51 24.99
N ASN A 22 -12.33 -1.48 24.54
CA ASN A 22 -12.82 -0.45 23.59
C ASN A 22 -12.52 -0.79 22.13
N LEU A 23 -12.07 -2.00 21.83
CA LEU A 23 -11.75 -2.42 20.47
C LEU A 23 -12.96 -3.10 19.83
N HIS A 24 -13.40 -2.58 18.70
CA HIS A 24 -14.51 -3.13 17.94
C HIS A 24 -14.06 -3.53 16.54
N ARG A 25 -14.32 -4.78 16.17
CA ARG A 25 -14.15 -5.26 14.79
C ARG A 25 -15.42 -4.94 14.01
N LEU A 26 -15.27 -4.26 12.88
CA LEU A 26 -16.37 -3.84 12.01
C LEU A 26 -16.09 -4.33 10.59
N ASN A 27 -17.00 -5.12 10.04
CA ASN A 27 -16.88 -5.56 8.66
C ASN A 27 -17.02 -4.38 7.70
N ARG A 28 -16.37 -4.45 6.55
CA ARG A 28 -16.49 -3.42 5.52
C ARG A 28 -17.93 -3.33 5.02
N GLY A 29 -18.45 -2.10 4.88
CA GLY A 29 -19.85 -1.84 4.54
C GLY A 29 -20.84 -1.93 5.72
N GLU A 30 -20.45 -2.53 6.84
CA GLU A 30 -21.28 -2.60 8.04
C GLU A 30 -21.37 -1.22 8.71
N ARG A 31 -22.57 -0.83 9.11
CA ARG A 31 -22.83 0.41 9.85
C ARG A 31 -22.92 0.12 11.34
N ARG A 32 -22.16 0.86 12.12
CA ARG A 32 -22.21 0.80 13.59
C ARG A 32 -22.70 2.13 14.17
N VAL A 33 -23.71 2.05 15.03
CA VAL A 33 -24.14 3.20 15.84
C VAL A 33 -23.26 3.26 17.10
N LEU A 34 -22.68 4.42 17.37
CA LEU A 34 -21.88 4.70 18.55
C LEU A 34 -22.78 5.20 19.71
N GLU A 35 -22.22 5.29 20.91
CA GLU A 35 -22.97 5.67 22.13
C GLU A 35 -23.56 7.07 22.06
N ASP A 36 -22.92 7.99 21.33
CA ASP A 36 -23.37 9.36 21.11
C ASP A 36 -24.41 9.48 19.97
N GLY A 37 -24.81 8.35 19.35
CA GLY A 37 -25.74 8.31 18.22
C GLY A 37 -25.09 8.48 16.86
N SER A 38 -23.77 8.73 16.79
CA SER A 38 -23.03 8.78 15.51
C SER A 38 -23.04 7.44 14.81
N ARG A 39 -22.94 7.45 13.47
CA ARG A 39 -22.92 6.23 12.64
C ARG A 39 -21.59 6.11 11.91
N LEU A 40 -20.89 5.01 12.17
CA LEU A 40 -19.59 4.69 11.59
C LEU A 40 -19.74 3.64 10.50
N VAL A 41 -19.02 3.82 9.37
CA VAL A 41 -18.84 2.81 8.32
C VAL A 41 -17.40 2.77 7.86
N LEU A 42 -16.91 1.56 7.54
CA LEU A 42 -15.62 1.32 6.90
C LEU A 42 -15.85 0.81 5.47
N LEU A 43 -15.22 1.46 4.47
CA LEU A 43 -15.20 0.99 3.08
C LEU A 43 -13.76 0.62 2.68
N PRO A 44 -13.57 -0.31 1.72
CA PRO A 44 -12.24 -0.65 1.22
C PRO A 44 -11.48 0.58 0.71
N SER A 45 -10.18 0.65 0.95
CA SER A 45 -9.33 1.72 0.41
C SER A 45 -8.31 1.23 -0.63
N ASN A 46 -8.30 -0.05 -1.01
CA ASN A 46 -7.43 -0.66 -2.02
C ASN A 46 -5.92 -0.43 -1.80
N HIS A 47 -5.51 -0.19 -0.54
CA HIS A 47 -4.10 0.01 -0.21
C HIS A 47 -3.42 -1.30 0.19
N MET A 48 -3.87 -1.91 1.26
CA MET A 48 -3.44 -3.22 1.74
C MET A 48 -4.60 -3.96 2.39
N LEU A 49 -4.39 -5.21 2.76
CA LEU A 49 -5.41 -6.00 3.46
C LEU A 49 -5.93 -5.27 4.69
N GLY A 50 -7.25 -5.09 4.78
CA GLY A 50 -7.91 -4.42 5.89
C GLY A 50 -7.89 -2.91 5.87
N ALA A 51 -7.10 -2.28 4.99
CA ALA A 51 -7.08 -0.83 4.84
C ALA A 51 -8.45 -0.30 4.43
N SER A 52 -8.87 0.80 5.04
CA SER A 52 -10.25 1.28 4.90
C SER A 52 -10.33 2.80 4.89
N GLN A 53 -11.24 3.29 4.06
CA GLN A 53 -11.83 4.62 4.20
C GLN A 53 -12.78 4.58 5.40
N VAL A 54 -12.90 5.67 6.12
CA VAL A 54 -13.78 5.80 7.28
C VAL A 54 -14.77 6.93 7.04
N ALA A 55 -16.07 6.67 7.19
CA ALA A 55 -17.09 7.73 7.25
C ALA A 55 -17.81 7.68 8.59
N LEU A 56 -18.02 8.88 9.17
CA LEU A 56 -18.71 9.09 10.42
C LEU A 56 -19.83 10.13 10.19
N GLU A 57 -21.06 9.70 10.32
CA GLU A 57 -22.22 10.59 10.34
C GLU A 57 -22.53 10.99 11.79
N LEU A 58 -22.47 12.27 12.10
CA LEU A 58 -22.75 12.82 13.41
C LEU A 58 -24.26 12.92 13.66
N PRO A 59 -24.72 13.05 14.93
CA PRO A 59 -26.14 13.20 15.25
C PRO A 59 -26.80 14.44 14.63
N ASP A 60 -26.03 15.49 14.33
CA ASP A 60 -26.49 16.71 13.66
C ASP A 60 -26.57 16.58 12.12
N GLY A 61 -26.25 15.40 11.58
CA GLY A 61 -26.28 15.07 10.15
C GLY A 61 -25.01 15.41 9.38
N ARG A 62 -23.99 16.04 9.99
CA ARG A 62 -22.69 16.25 9.34
C ARG A 62 -21.96 14.95 9.14
N ARG A 63 -21.30 14.80 7.99
CA ARG A 63 -20.54 13.60 7.62
C ARG A 63 -19.06 13.93 7.54
N LEU A 64 -18.28 13.24 8.36
CA LEU A 64 -16.84 13.36 8.41
C LEU A 64 -16.20 12.13 7.74
N GLY A 65 -15.13 12.35 7.00
CA GLY A 65 -14.40 11.29 6.29
C GLY A 65 -12.90 11.29 6.58
N TYR A 66 -12.34 10.09 6.54
CA TYR A 66 -10.90 9.86 6.51
C TYR A 66 -10.59 8.84 5.43
N SER A 67 -9.73 9.20 4.48
CA SER A 67 -9.39 8.30 3.37
C SER A 67 -8.58 7.07 3.83
N GLY A 68 -7.79 7.21 4.89
CA GLY A 68 -6.63 6.34 5.09
C GLY A 68 -5.66 6.46 3.92
N ASP A 69 -4.63 5.63 3.91
CA ASP A 69 -3.84 5.38 2.70
C ASP A 69 -4.73 4.62 1.71
N PHE A 70 -4.75 5.03 0.44
CA PHE A 70 -5.67 4.43 -0.54
C PHE A 70 -5.06 4.31 -1.94
N GLY A 71 -5.52 3.28 -2.68
CA GLY A 71 -5.26 3.13 -4.11
C GLY A 71 -6.46 3.58 -4.93
N TRP A 72 -6.27 3.82 -6.21
CA TRP A 72 -7.32 4.23 -7.14
C TRP A 72 -7.31 3.34 -8.40
N PRO A 73 -8.46 3.06 -9.05
CA PRO A 73 -9.82 3.44 -8.65
C PRO A 73 -10.36 2.65 -7.44
N LEU A 74 -11.40 3.20 -6.82
CA LEU A 74 -12.17 2.55 -5.77
C LEU A 74 -13.56 2.18 -6.31
N GLU A 75 -14.06 1.01 -5.91
CA GLU A 75 -15.42 0.56 -6.24
C GLU A 75 -16.46 1.44 -5.50
N ASP A 76 -16.20 1.68 -4.20
CA ASP A 76 -17.03 2.52 -3.36
C ASP A 76 -16.21 3.68 -2.78
N VAL A 77 -16.77 4.88 -2.81
CA VAL A 77 -16.18 6.10 -2.25
C VAL A 77 -17.10 6.66 -1.17
N ILE A 78 -16.54 6.97 0.00
CA ILE A 78 -17.27 7.62 1.07
C ILE A 78 -17.84 8.96 0.60
N GLN A 79 -19.11 9.25 0.96
CA GLN A 79 -19.79 10.53 0.68
C GLN A 79 -19.82 11.36 1.95
N VAL A 80 -19.09 12.50 1.98
CA VAL A 80 -18.85 13.26 3.22
C VAL A 80 -18.87 14.75 2.98
N ASP A 81 -19.05 15.54 4.06
CA ASP A 81 -19.07 17.00 4.01
C ASP A 81 -17.66 17.55 4.31
N GLU A 82 -16.92 16.87 5.20
CA GLU A 82 -15.55 17.20 5.58
C GLU A 82 -14.67 15.94 5.44
N LEU A 83 -13.50 16.09 4.83
CA LEU A 83 -12.58 14.99 4.50
C LEU A 83 -11.19 15.27 5.04
N VAL A 84 -10.58 14.28 5.68
CA VAL A 84 -9.12 14.20 5.86
C VAL A 84 -8.60 13.23 4.81
N VAL A 85 -7.65 13.68 3.98
CA VAL A 85 -7.13 12.89 2.85
C VAL A 85 -5.63 12.65 2.94
N ASP A 86 -5.20 11.43 2.57
CA ASP A 86 -3.80 11.08 2.37
C ASP A 86 -3.14 12.01 1.34
N SER A 87 -1.91 12.40 1.59
CA SER A 87 -1.11 13.24 0.71
C SER A 87 0.27 12.66 0.39
N THR A 88 0.42 11.35 0.48
CA THR A 88 1.68 10.65 0.20
C THR A 88 2.25 11.07 -1.16
N TYR A 89 1.41 11.17 -2.19
CA TYR A 89 1.74 11.70 -3.52
C TYR A 89 1.03 13.02 -3.82
N GLY A 90 0.94 13.91 -2.83
CA GLY A 90 0.26 15.20 -2.94
C GLY A 90 0.96 16.27 -3.79
N SER A 91 2.15 15.99 -4.36
CA SER A 91 2.83 16.89 -5.27
C SER A 91 2.32 16.76 -6.70
N PRO A 92 2.10 17.89 -7.45
CA PRO A 92 1.75 17.85 -8.87
C PRO A 92 2.74 17.09 -9.77
N ARG A 93 3.95 16.84 -9.29
CA ARG A 93 4.96 16.02 -9.97
C ARG A 93 4.76 14.51 -9.78
N SER A 94 3.93 14.12 -8.83
CA SER A 94 3.67 12.71 -8.51
C SER A 94 2.52 12.14 -9.34
N VAL A 95 2.62 12.26 -10.66
CA VAL A 95 1.66 11.72 -11.63
C VAL A 95 2.30 10.57 -12.39
N ARG A 96 1.63 9.41 -12.40
CA ARG A 96 2.06 8.24 -13.18
C ARG A 96 1.66 8.41 -14.64
N LYS A 97 2.58 8.09 -15.55
CA LYS A 97 2.31 8.05 -17.00
C LYS A 97 2.05 6.62 -17.51
N TYR A 98 1.98 5.66 -16.60
CA TYR A 98 1.72 4.25 -16.84
C TYR A 98 0.64 3.75 -15.88
N THR A 99 -0.05 2.71 -16.27
CA THR A 99 -1.05 2.06 -15.43
C THR A 99 -0.40 1.12 -14.42
N GLN A 100 -1.15 0.78 -13.38
CA GLN A 100 -0.71 -0.20 -12.41
C GLN A 100 -0.52 -1.59 -13.03
N ALA A 101 -1.37 -1.96 -14.00
CA ALA A 101 -1.24 -3.21 -14.74
C ALA A 101 0.05 -3.27 -15.57
N GLU A 102 0.48 -2.16 -16.15
CA GLU A 102 1.78 -2.08 -16.86
C GLU A 102 2.95 -2.24 -15.90
N ALA A 103 2.89 -1.67 -14.70
CA ALA A 103 3.91 -1.86 -13.66
C ALA A 103 3.97 -3.32 -13.17
N GLU A 104 2.82 -3.97 -13.01
CA GLU A 104 2.72 -5.40 -12.64
C GLU A 104 3.29 -6.30 -13.73
N ALA A 105 2.90 -6.07 -14.99
CA ALA A 105 3.44 -6.80 -16.13
C ALA A 105 4.95 -6.62 -16.28
N CYS A 106 5.44 -5.39 -16.08
CA CYS A 106 6.87 -5.08 -16.08
C CYS A 106 7.61 -5.87 -14.99
N LEU A 107 7.09 -5.90 -13.75
CA LEU A 107 7.68 -6.69 -12.67
C LEU A 107 7.76 -8.18 -13.04
N PHE A 108 6.66 -8.76 -13.54
CA PHE A 108 6.60 -10.17 -13.91
C PHE A 108 7.62 -10.53 -14.99
N VAL A 109 7.65 -9.76 -16.08
CA VAL A 109 8.59 -9.97 -17.19
C VAL A 109 10.03 -9.85 -16.72
N LEU A 110 10.34 -8.78 -15.96
CA LEU A 110 11.68 -8.56 -15.43
C LEU A 110 12.15 -9.75 -14.56
N VAL A 111 11.29 -10.22 -13.66
CA VAL A 111 11.61 -11.37 -12.80
C VAL A 111 11.89 -12.63 -13.63
N CYS A 112 11.03 -12.95 -14.61
CA CYS A 112 11.21 -14.10 -15.48
C CYS A 112 12.53 -14.03 -16.30
N GLU A 113 12.88 -12.86 -16.79
CA GLU A 113 14.14 -12.65 -17.53
C GLU A 113 15.36 -12.83 -16.63
N ARG A 114 15.32 -12.23 -15.42
CA ARG A 114 16.45 -12.24 -14.49
C ARG A 114 16.67 -13.58 -13.82
N LEU A 115 15.63 -14.37 -13.62
CA LEU A 115 15.77 -15.75 -13.12
C LEU A 115 16.63 -16.65 -14.01
N ARG A 116 16.71 -16.36 -15.31
CA ARG A 116 17.62 -17.07 -16.23
C ARG A 116 19.09 -16.81 -15.94
N LEU A 117 19.40 -15.70 -15.27
CA LEU A 117 20.75 -15.27 -14.92
C LEU A 117 21.12 -15.63 -13.48
N GLY A 118 20.15 -15.95 -12.63
CA GLY A 118 20.36 -16.32 -11.24
C GLY A 118 19.23 -15.86 -10.32
N PRO A 119 19.47 -15.85 -9.01
CA PRO A 119 18.47 -15.47 -8.03
C PRO A 119 17.96 -14.03 -8.22
N VAL A 120 16.68 -13.83 -7.88
CA VAL A 120 16.03 -12.51 -7.89
C VAL A 120 15.59 -12.14 -6.47
N HIS A 121 15.91 -10.94 -6.04
CA HIS A 121 15.62 -10.40 -4.72
C HIS A 121 14.67 -9.23 -4.86
N ILE A 122 13.44 -9.33 -4.35
CA ILE A 122 12.42 -8.28 -4.39
C ILE A 122 12.30 -7.65 -3.01
N ARG A 123 12.40 -6.33 -2.96
CA ARG A 123 12.24 -5.53 -1.76
C ARG A 123 11.08 -4.57 -1.91
N ALA A 124 10.18 -4.57 -0.94
CA ALA A 124 9.06 -3.64 -0.91
C ALA A 124 8.61 -3.33 0.53
N HIS A 125 7.78 -2.31 0.66
CA HIS A 125 7.04 -2.09 1.89
C HIS A 125 5.86 -3.06 1.99
N ARG A 126 5.35 -3.24 3.22
CA ARG A 126 4.10 -3.95 3.52
C ARG A 126 2.97 -3.43 2.61
N GLY A 127 2.10 -4.30 2.16
CA GLY A 127 1.08 -4.03 1.14
C GLY A 127 1.63 -4.18 -0.28
N THR A 128 2.74 -3.53 -0.60
CA THR A 128 3.38 -3.65 -1.92
C THR A 128 4.09 -5.00 -2.11
N ILE A 129 4.66 -5.58 -1.04
CA ILE A 129 5.33 -6.89 -1.14
C ILE A 129 4.31 -8.01 -1.40
N GLU A 130 3.13 -7.96 -0.78
CA GLU A 130 2.04 -8.93 -1.01
C GLU A 130 1.44 -8.76 -2.40
N ARG A 131 1.36 -7.52 -2.90
CA ARG A 131 0.98 -7.26 -4.29
C ARG A 131 2.00 -7.84 -5.27
N ALA A 132 3.30 -7.63 -5.03
CA ALA A 132 4.36 -8.24 -5.83
C ALA A 132 4.25 -9.77 -5.81
N LEU A 133 3.98 -10.38 -4.64
CA LEU A 133 3.74 -11.82 -4.52
C LEU A 133 2.55 -12.25 -5.38
N THR A 134 1.43 -11.55 -5.34
CA THR A 134 0.25 -11.85 -6.15
C THR A 134 0.57 -11.85 -7.65
N VAL A 135 1.38 -10.87 -8.11
CA VAL A 135 1.85 -10.82 -9.50
C VAL A 135 2.67 -12.06 -9.86
N LEU A 136 3.56 -12.49 -8.97
CA LEU A 136 4.43 -13.65 -9.21
C LEU A 136 3.70 -14.98 -9.16
N CYS A 137 2.57 -15.06 -8.48
CA CYS A 137 1.70 -16.24 -8.45
C CYS A 137 1.13 -16.62 -9.82
N GLY A 138 1.25 -15.74 -10.82
CA GLY A 138 0.93 -16.03 -12.22
C GLY A 138 1.84 -17.07 -12.90
N GLY A 139 2.86 -17.62 -12.19
CA GLY A 139 3.68 -18.73 -12.70
C GLY A 139 5.10 -18.33 -13.06
N VAL A 140 5.84 -17.78 -12.12
CA VAL A 140 7.24 -17.35 -12.31
C VAL A 140 8.20 -18.54 -12.56
N GLY A 141 7.76 -19.78 -12.34
CA GLY A 141 8.54 -21.00 -12.64
C GLY A 141 9.72 -21.28 -11.70
N ALA A 142 9.79 -20.60 -10.57
CA ALA A 142 10.84 -20.77 -9.57
C ALA A 142 10.26 -20.70 -8.15
N PRO A 143 10.90 -21.34 -7.14
CA PRO A 143 10.48 -21.22 -5.75
C PRO A 143 10.49 -19.77 -5.28
N ILE A 144 9.43 -19.37 -4.54
CA ILE A 144 9.37 -18.07 -3.88
C ILE A 144 9.70 -18.27 -2.41
N LEU A 145 10.74 -17.57 -1.96
CA LEU A 145 11.27 -17.69 -0.59
C LEU A 145 10.97 -16.43 0.21
N ALA A 146 10.65 -16.61 1.49
CA ALA A 146 10.48 -15.50 2.43
C ALA A 146 10.93 -15.85 3.84
N SER A 147 11.09 -14.83 4.69
CA SER A 147 11.29 -14.99 6.12
C SER A 147 10.04 -15.57 6.79
N ARG A 148 10.18 -16.22 7.94
CA ARG A 148 9.04 -16.70 8.76
C ARG A 148 8.08 -15.57 9.08
N ARG A 149 8.61 -14.36 9.32
CA ARG A 149 7.80 -13.19 9.60
C ARG A 149 6.90 -12.84 8.40
N LEU A 150 7.46 -12.74 7.19
CA LEU A 150 6.69 -12.42 6.00
C LEU A 150 5.67 -13.54 5.66
N ILE A 151 6.00 -14.79 5.97
CA ILE A 151 5.06 -15.92 5.78
C ILE A 151 3.86 -15.78 6.72
N ARG A 152 4.03 -15.40 7.99
CA ARG A 152 2.89 -15.13 8.88
C ARG A 152 1.96 -14.07 8.31
N GLU A 153 2.52 -12.99 7.77
CA GLU A 153 1.76 -11.94 7.09
C GLU A 153 1.01 -12.49 5.87
N VAL A 154 1.68 -13.24 5.01
CA VAL A 154 1.07 -13.92 3.84
C VAL A 154 -0.04 -14.88 4.25
N ASP A 155 0.10 -15.61 5.34
CA ASP A 155 -0.93 -16.51 5.87
C ASP A 155 -2.19 -15.77 6.32
N VAL A 156 -2.05 -14.54 6.84
CA VAL A 156 -3.20 -13.67 7.09
C VAL A 156 -3.89 -13.31 5.76
N TYR A 157 -3.13 -12.90 4.75
CA TYR A 157 -3.69 -12.60 3.42
C TYR A 157 -4.42 -13.81 2.81
N ARG A 158 -3.86 -15.02 2.93
CA ARG A 158 -4.50 -16.27 2.47
C ARG A 158 -5.83 -16.53 3.16
N ARG A 159 -5.93 -16.34 4.47
CA ARG A 159 -7.19 -16.51 5.22
C ARG A 159 -8.30 -15.60 4.72
N PHE A 160 -7.95 -14.45 4.17
CA PHE A 160 -8.89 -13.50 3.57
C PHE A 160 -8.97 -13.60 2.03
N GLY A 161 -8.40 -14.67 1.45
CA GLY A 161 -8.57 -15.01 0.03
C GLY A 161 -7.75 -14.16 -0.96
N LEU A 162 -6.74 -13.43 -0.50
CA LEU A 162 -5.97 -12.50 -1.34
C LEU A 162 -4.64 -13.04 -1.89
N THR A 163 -4.24 -14.24 -1.52
CA THR A 163 -2.99 -14.85 -2.02
C THR A 163 -3.19 -16.30 -2.33
N THR A 164 -2.65 -16.77 -3.44
CA THR A 164 -2.94 -18.09 -4.00
C THR A 164 -1.74 -19.00 -4.19
N CYS A 165 -0.48 -18.51 -4.17
CA CYS A 165 0.69 -19.35 -4.38
C CYS A 165 1.46 -19.67 -3.11
N ASP A 166 2.25 -20.75 -3.18
CA ASP A 166 3.07 -21.20 -2.08
C ASP A 166 4.33 -20.35 -1.94
N VAL A 167 4.66 -20.04 -0.69
CA VAL A 167 5.89 -19.35 -0.30
C VAL A 167 6.64 -20.25 0.67
N ILE A 168 7.91 -20.51 0.37
CA ILE A 168 8.76 -21.42 1.12
C ILE A 168 9.54 -20.63 2.17
N THR A 169 9.59 -21.14 3.38
CA THR A 169 10.38 -20.54 4.46
C THR A 169 11.87 -20.72 4.18
N LEU A 170 12.64 -19.65 4.31
CA LEU A 170 14.10 -19.65 4.05
C LEU A 170 14.88 -20.70 4.82
N ASP A 171 14.51 -20.96 6.05
CA ASP A 171 15.18 -21.87 6.99
C ASP A 171 14.61 -23.29 6.99
N SER A 172 13.68 -23.62 6.07
CA SER A 172 13.25 -25.00 5.82
C SER A 172 14.27 -25.76 4.93
N ASP A 173 14.18 -27.09 4.94
CA ASP A 173 15.04 -27.93 4.06
C ASP A 173 14.86 -27.58 2.59
N ASP A 174 13.60 -27.35 2.14
CA ASP A 174 13.29 -26.95 0.77
C ASP A 174 13.81 -25.54 0.46
N GLY A 175 13.71 -24.60 1.41
CA GLY A 175 14.28 -23.26 1.27
C GLY A 175 15.79 -23.31 1.13
N GLN A 176 16.46 -24.10 1.97
CA GLN A 176 17.91 -24.30 1.89
C GLN A 176 18.32 -25.01 0.59
N ALA A 177 17.51 -25.94 0.09
CA ALA A 177 17.75 -26.57 -1.20
C ALA A 177 17.65 -25.58 -2.36
N ALA A 178 16.61 -24.73 -2.37
CA ALA A 178 16.42 -23.69 -3.37
C ALA A 178 17.59 -22.68 -3.37
N LEU A 179 18.06 -22.26 -2.20
CA LEU A 179 19.22 -21.36 -2.06
C LEU A 179 20.48 -21.97 -2.70
N ARG A 180 20.72 -23.27 -2.50
CA ARG A 180 21.87 -23.99 -3.12
C ARG A 180 21.75 -24.08 -4.64
N GLN A 181 20.54 -24.26 -5.17
CA GLN A 181 20.27 -24.31 -6.61
C GLN A 181 20.44 -22.97 -7.31
N ARG A 182 20.42 -21.86 -6.56
CA ARG A 182 20.56 -20.48 -7.06
C ARG A 182 19.52 -20.10 -8.12
N SER A 183 18.34 -20.72 -8.09
CA SER A 183 17.19 -20.40 -8.94
C SER A 183 15.96 -20.21 -8.07
N TYR A 184 15.73 -18.97 -7.63
CA TYR A 184 14.64 -18.62 -6.72
C TYR A 184 14.32 -17.13 -6.80
N VAL A 185 13.13 -16.77 -6.35
CA VAL A 185 12.77 -15.39 -5.99
C VAL A 185 12.75 -15.28 -4.48
N ARG A 186 13.43 -14.31 -3.90
CA ARG A 186 13.38 -14.03 -2.47
C ARG A 186 12.71 -12.69 -2.21
N LEU A 187 11.69 -12.71 -1.35
CA LEU A 187 10.93 -11.54 -0.95
C LEU A 187 11.48 -10.97 0.36
N TYR A 188 11.57 -9.64 0.43
CA TYR A 188 11.97 -8.89 1.62
C TYR A 188 10.96 -7.79 1.90
N SER A 189 10.34 -7.83 3.07
CA SER A 189 9.59 -6.70 3.62
C SER A 189 10.53 -5.77 4.39
N LYS A 190 10.12 -4.53 4.60
CA LYS A 190 10.88 -3.59 5.44
C LYS A 190 11.05 -4.18 6.85
N GLY A 191 12.29 -4.32 7.28
CA GLY A 191 12.66 -4.93 8.56
C GLY A 191 13.21 -6.36 8.46
N ASP A 192 13.06 -7.04 7.31
CA ASP A 192 13.65 -8.38 7.09
C ASP A 192 15.14 -8.33 6.74
N VAL A 193 15.66 -7.17 6.35
CA VAL A 193 17.06 -7.05 5.95
C VAL A 193 17.90 -6.77 7.18
N THR A 194 18.41 -7.82 7.77
CA THR A 194 19.48 -7.75 8.77
C THR A 194 20.80 -8.07 8.11
N GLY A 195 21.66 -7.06 7.92
CA GLY A 195 23.05 -7.26 7.55
C GLY A 195 23.43 -6.89 6.10
N ASN A 196 24.73 -6.62 5.93
CA ASN A 196 25.40 -6.35 4.65
C ASN A 196 25.74 -7.65 3.89
N GLU A 197 24.86 -8.65 3.89
CA GLU A 197 25.11 -9.84 3.08
C GLU A 197 25.17 -9.45 1.60
N PRO A 198 26.26 -9.76 0.89
CA PRO A 198 26.34 -9.49 -0.54
C PRO A 198 25.26 -10.30 -1.25
N MET A 199 24.27 -9.60 -1.83
CA MET A 199 23.24 -10.26 -2.60
C MET A 199 23.79 -10.64 -3.97
N VAL A 200 23.94 -11.94 -4.18
CA VAL A 200 24.29 -12.50 -5.51
C VAL A 200 23.00 -12.62 -6.31
N GLY A 201 22.97 -12.05 -7.51
CA GLY A 201 21.80 -12.07 -8.38
C GLY A 201 21.24 -10.67 -8.63
N THR A 202 19.98 -10.60 -9.00
CA THR A 202 19.30 -9.35 -9.35
C THR A 202 18.51 -8.81 -8.15
N SER A 203 18.67 -7.53 -7.85
CA SER A 203 17.88 -6.81 -6.84
C SER A 203 16.82 -5.93 -7.51
N ILE A 204 15.58 -6.09 -7.11
CA ILE A 204 14.43 -5.29 -7.58
C ILE A 204 13.78 -4.61 -6.39
N ALA A 205 13.78 -3.28 -6.36
CA ALA A 205 12.98 -2.52 -5.41
C ALA A 205 11.61 -2.23 -6.02
N CYS A 206 10.52 -2.57 -5.31
CA CYS A 206 9.18 -2.14 -5.68
C CYS A 206 8.80 -0.92 -4.85
N SER A 207 8.71 0.24 -5.50
CA SER A 207 8.42 1.51 -4.82
C SER A 207 7.93 2.54 -5.83
N ALA A 208 6.94 3.33 -5.44
CA ALA A 208 6.43 4.43 -6.26
C ALA A 208 7.16 5.77 -6.03
N PHE A 209 8.15 5.84 -5.16
CA PHE A 209 8.93 7.07 -4.94
C PHE A 209 9.57 7.65 -6.22
N MET A 210 9.64 6.84 -7.27
CA MET A 210 10.20 7.23 -8.57
C MET A 210 9.19 7.94 -9.48
N SER A 211 7.88 7.87 -9.19
CA SER A 211 6.82 8.47 -10.02
C SER A 211 6.89 10.01 -10.09
N GLY A 212 7.54 10.66 -9.13
CA GLY A 212 7.68 12.11 -9.07
C GLY A 212 8.93 12.69 -9.75
N ARG A 213 9.70 11.90 -10.50
CA ARG A 213 10.84 12.42 -11.26
C ARG A 213 10.41 12.78 -12.68
N ASP A 214 10.74 14.00 -13.10
CA ASP A 214 10.51 14.44 -14.48
C ASP A 214 11.11 13.43 -15.46
N GLY A 215 10.29 12.91 -16.38
CA GLY A 215 10.72 12.03 -17.46
C GLY A 215 10.47 10.53 -17.29
N HIS A 216 9.93 10.06 -16.15
CA HIS A 216 9.57 8.65 -16.01
C HIS A 216 8.22 8.34 -16.66
N GLU A 217 8.28 7.97 -17.92
CA GLU A 217 7.14 7.44 -18.68
C GLU A 217 6.99 5.93 -18.48
N ASP A 218 8.03 5.27 -17.93
CA ASP A 218 8.17 3.83 -17.80
C ASP A 218 8.13 3.42 -16.31
N PRO A 219 7.44 2.33 -15.94
CA PRO A 219 7.46 1.82 -14.58
C PRO A 219 8.83 1.28 -14.15
N LEU A 220 9.74 1.04 -15.09
CA LEU A 220 11.06 0.46 -14.83
C LEU A 220 12.17 1.51 -14.78
N THR A 221 12.98 1.46 -13.74
CA THR A 221 14.26 2.17 -13.65
C THR A 221 15.38 1.18 -13.45
N MET A 222 16.39 1.23 -14.32
CA MET A 222 17.62 0.45 -14.19
C MET A 222 18.71 1.31 -13.56
N TYR A 223 19.30 0.85 -12.46
CA TYR A 223 20.44 1.50 -11.82
C TYR A 223 21.77 0.84 -12.21
N SER A 224 21.74 -0.47 -12.46
CA SER A 224 22.87 -1.27 -12.99
C SER A 224 22.31 -2.55 -13.62
N ASP A 225 23.19 -3.38 -14.19
CA ASP A 225 22.83 -4.67 -14.78
C ASP A 225 22.15 -5.65 -13.80
N SER A 226 22.29 -5.41 -12.49
CA SER A 226 21.73 -6.25 -11.44
C SER A 226 20.85 -5.49 -10.44
N SER A 227 20.57 -4.21 -10.66
CA SER A 227 19.79 -3.39 -9.73
C SER A 227 18.72 -2.56 -10.44
N TYR A 228 17.47 -2.79 -10.07
CA TYR A 228 16.28 -2.23 -10.70
C TYR A 228 15.32 -1.65 -9.66
N CYS A 229 14.49 -0.72 -10.11
CA CYS A 229 13.29 -0.31 -9.40
C CYS A 229 12.08 -0.45 -10.33
N VAL A 230 11.02 -1.07 -9.84
CA VAL A 230 9.71 -1.09 -10.49
C VAL A 230 8.78 -0.22 -9.67
N ALA A 231 8.15 0.76 -10.34
CA ALA A 231 7.25 1.70 -9.70
C ALA A 231 5.88 1.05 -9.43
N LEU A 232 5.87 0.06 -8.54
CA LEU A 232 4.70 -0.63 -8.04
C LEU A 232 4.26 0.03 -6.72
N SER A 233 3.06 0.61 -6.68
CA SER A 233 2.52 1.30 -5.51
C SER A 233 1.07 0.93 -5.25
N ASN A 234 0.72 0.93 -3.96
CA ASN A 234 -0.66 0.80 -3.50
C ASN A 234 -1.31 2.15 -3.17
N HIS A 235 -0.61 3.27 -3.40
CA HIS A 235 -1.17 4.61 -3.22
C HIS A 235 -1.70 5.19 -4.53
N ALA A 236 -2.77 5.97 -4.42
CA ALA A 236 -3.22 6.86 -5.47
C ALA A 236 -2.14 7.90 -5.79
N ASP A 237 -2.00 8.27 -7.05
CA ASP A 237 -1.16 9.38 -7.47
C ASP A 237 -1.84 10.74 -7.25
N PHE A 238 -1.20 11.81 -7.68
CA PHE A 238 -1.73 13.17 -7.49
C PHE A 238 -3.08 13.40 -8.20
N GLU A 239 -3.22 13.02 -9.48
CA GLU A 239 -4.46 13.23 -10.23
C GLU A 239 -5.57 12.28 -9.76
N GLU A 240 -5.20 11.08 -9.38
CA GLU A 240 -6.10 10.09 -8.76
C GLU A 240 -6.61 10.59 -7.41
N THR A 241 -5.75 11.23 -6.60
CA THR A 241 -6.14 11.84 -5.32
C THR A 241 -7.13 12.99 -5.53
N LEU A 242 -6.93 13.85 -6.53
CA LEU A 242 -7.90 14.89 -6.87
C LEU A 242 -9.24 14.30 -7.34
N SER A 243 -9.19 13.19 -8.08
CA SER A 243 -10.39 12.47 -8.54
C SER A 243 -11.16 11.86 -7.35
N TYR A 244 -10.45 11.29 -6.37
CA TYR A 244 -11.04 10.82 -5.13
C TYR A 244 -11.73 11.95 -4.35
N VAL A 245 -11.06 13.09 -4.15
CA VAL A 245 -11.64 14.25 -3.46
C VAL A 245 -12.93 14.71 -4.15
N ARG A 246 -12.96 14.79 -5.48
CA ARG A 246 -14.20 15.11 -6.23
C ARG A 246 -15.30 14.09 -5.98
N ALA A 247 -14.95 12.81 -6.01
CA ALA A 247 -15.89 11.70 -5.83
C ALA A 247 -16.53 11.69 -4.43
N THR A 248 -15.83 12.14 -3.38
CA THR A 248 -16.38 12.22 -2.01
C THR A 248 -17.46 13.28 -1.83
N GLY A 249 -17.52 14.31 -2.71
CA GLY A 249 -18.42 15.44 -2.58
C GLY A 249 -18.10 16.40 -1.44
N ALA A 250 -16.96 16.24 -0.76
CA ALA A 250 -16.54 17.04 0.38
C ALA A 250 -16.45 18.54 0.04
N LYS A 251 -16.92 19.39 0.96
CA LYS A 251 -16.81 20.86 0.86
C LYS A 251 -15.62 21.40 1.64
N ARG A 252 -15.15 20.65 2.63
CA ARG A 252 -13.98 20.98 3.43
C ARG A 252 -13.01 19.81 3.39
N VAL A 253 -11.75 20.07 3.05
CA VAL A 253 -10.72 19.06 2.93
C VAL A 253 -9.51 19.47 3.76
N VAL A 254 -9.05 18.55 4.62
CA VAL A 254 -7.79 18.65 5.34
C VAL A 254 -6.83 17.65 4.72
N THR A 255 -5.74 18.14 4.15
CA THR A 255 -4.70 17.27 3.62
C THR A 255 -3.72 16.87 4.72
N ASP A 256 -3.36 15.59 4.79
CA ASP A 256 -2.38 15.12 5.77
C ASP A 256 -0.99 15.70 5.43
N ASN A 257 -0.50 16.61 6.25
CA ASN A 257 0.81 17.26 6.05
C ASN A 257 1.91 16.68 6.93
N THR A 258 1.71 15.50 7.50
CA THR A 258 2.73 14.82 8.32
C THR A 258 3.89 14.30 7.49
N ARG A 259 3.71 14.11 6.16
CA ARG A 259 4.65 13.49 5.24
C ARG A 259 5.03 14.34 4.01
N ASN A 260 5.03 15.65 4.04
CA ASN A 260 5.67 16.54 3.04
C ASN A 260 4.80 17.22 1.97
N HIS A 261 3.71 16.62 1.43
CA HIS A 261 3.02 17.19 0.26
C HIS A 261 1.61 17.70 0.54
N GLY A 262 1.20 17.75 1.81
CA GLY A 262 -0.14 18.20 2.18
C GLY A 262 -0.45 19.64 1.77
N LEU A 263 0.51 20.55 1.88
CA LEU A 263 0.33 21.94 1.46
C LEU A 263 0.15 22.06 -0.05
N GLU A 264 0.98 21.36 -0.85
CA GLU A 264 0.89 21.38 -2.32
C GLU A 264 -0.46 20.82 -2.77
N LEU A 265 -0.90 19.71 -2.17
CA LEU A 265 -2.21 19.12 -2.45
C LEU A 265 -3.35 20.04 -2.08
N ALA A 266 -3.30 20.69 -0.90
CA ALA A 266 -4.34 21.64 -0.48
C ALA A 266 -4.48 22.82 -1.43
N LEU A 267 -3.36 23.36 -1.91
CA LEU A 267 -3.37 24.43 -2.92
C LEU A 267 -3.98 23.96 -4.24
N ALA A 268 -3.61 22.77 -4.69
CA ALA A 268 -4.17 22.19 -5.91
C ALA A 268 -5.67 21.90 -5.82
N ILE A 269 -6.15 21.41 -4.67
CA ILE A 269 -7.58 21.20 -4.44
C ILE A 269 -8.35 22.52 -4.55
N LYS A 270 -7.85 23.60 -3.91
CA LYS A 270 -8.46 24.94 -3.99
C LYS A 270 -8.55 25.47 -5.42
N ASP A 271 -7.49 25.26 -6.20
CA ASP A 271 -7.39 25.74 -7.58
C ASP A 271 -8.27 24.94 -8.54
N ARG A 272 -8.30 23.62 -8.40
CA ARG A 272 -8.86 22.69 -9.39
C ARG A 272 -10.25 22.14 -9.06
N ILE A 273 -10.74 22.32 -7.83
CA ILE A 273 -12.06 21.80 -7.39
C ILE A 273 -12.92 22.95 -6.87
N ALA A 274 -13.84 23.41 -7.73
CA ALA A 274 -14.70 24.54 -7.40
C ALA A 274 -15.55 24.29 -6.16
N GLY A 275 -15.63 25.28 -5.28
CA GLY A 275 -16.48 25.26 -4.07
C GLY A 275 -15.91 24.40 -2.94
N VAL A 276 -14.66 23.97 -3.00
CA VAL A 276 -13.98 23.21 -1.95
C VAL A 276 -12.98 24.10 -1.21
N HIS A 277 -13.09 24.10 0.13
CA HIS A 277 -12.11 24.72 1.01
C HIS A 277 -11.09 23.67 1.46
N ALA A 278 -9.81 23.85 1.17
CA ALA A 278 -8.76 22.90 1.55
C ALA A 278 -7.66 23.58 2.38
N GLY A 279 -7.03 22.82 3.26
CA GLY A 279 -5.88 23.27 4.05
C GLY A 279 -5.10 22.08 4.60
N PRO A 280 -3.78 22.26 4.88
CA PRO A 280 -2.98 21.19 5.49
C PRO A 280 -3.35 21.00 6.97
N SER A 281 -3.18 19.78 7.49
CA SER A 281 -3.44 19.42 8.89
C SER A 281 -2.53 20.18 9.87
N THR A 282 -1.32 20.56 9.44
CA THR A 282 -0.36 21.37 10.21
C THR A 282 0.31 22.38 9.30
N ASN A 283 0.69 23.54 9.84
CA ASN A 283 1.46 24.55 9.11
C ASN A 283 2.98 24.24 9.06
N ARG A 284 3.42 23.16 9.70
CA ARG A 284 4.81 22.71 9.70
C ARG A 284 4.87 21.28 9.18
N PRO A 285 5.77 20.97 8.25
CA PRO A 285 6.05 19.59 7.93
C PRO A 285 6.50 18.88 9.20
N GLY A 286 5.94 17.70 9.45
CA GLY A 286 6.36 16.84 10.54
C GLY A 286 7.84 16.45 10.42
N PRO A 287 8.46 15.93 11.49
CA PRO A 287 9.83 15.46 11.43
C PRO A 287 9.96 14.41 10.31
N ARG A 288 11.00 14.55 9.48
CA ARG A 288 11.33 13.55 8.46
C ARG A 288 11.86 12.31 9.18
N TRP A 289 11.11 11.21 9.10
CA TRP A 289 11.51 9.89 9.57
C TRP A 289 12.26 9.10 8.50
#